data_10502e9a3523cf2e2eeae3bdae56900a
#
_entry.id   10502e9a3523cf2e2eeae3bdae56900a
#
_cell.length_a   1.000
_cell.length_b   1.000
_cell.length_c   1.000
_cell.angle_alpha   90.00
_cell.angle_beta   90.00
_cell.angle_gamma   90.00
#
_symmetry.space_group_name_H-M   'P 1'
#
loop_
_entity.id
_entity.type
_entity.pdbx_description
1 polymer ?
#
loop_
_entity_poly.entity_id
_entity_poly.type
_entity_poly.pdbx_seq_one_letter_code
_entity_poly.pdbx_strand_id
1 'polypeptide(L)'
;MPLQWMLGLRRLKLDAIWLELLPGTDDVLADQSKIRNFQRQLRAHGLAGRYCLLYQKPAADTHDLDSLQCIGISKRELLERLSGPNVLLNLAYSIHPPLLLKFERRIFCDLDPSEIFYWMTKMEVGQSYHHEFWTIGLNVHGHDCRLPKNATVAASLSEARGATSLTRQSLASHREAATGQLRWKTFYPLVDTKLFRPQSRPRSPKFTTVGQWYWGGAVEVAGEFPDLSKRFAFEPYLRLPARVPEARFELAMNIATEDPERQRLRRLGWQIADPHSVARTPATYRRYLASALAEFTAIKGVDVGWRTGWVSDRAAAFLALGRPVITEDTGAKPYLPTESGFRFVRSAAEAKAAVREVLHDWSRLSTQAWECAVEFFDSVQNVRRILAF
;
A
#
# COMPACT_ATOMS: atom_id res chain seq x y z
N MET A 1 -2.40 -0.23 -5.48
CA MET A 1 -1.65 1.04 -5.41
C MET A 1 -0.93 1.44 -6.71
N PRO A 2 -0.05 0.67 -7.38
CA PRO A 2 0.69 1.13 -8.59
C PRO A 2 -0.20 1.66 -9.72
N LEU A 3 -1.37 1.03 -9.96
CA LEU A 3 -2.32 1.53 -10.97
C LEU A 3 -2.75 2.99 -10.70
N GLN A 4 -2.97 3.37 -9.44
CA GLN A 4 -3.39 4.72 -9.07
C GLN A 4 -2.29 5.75 -9.38
N TRP A 5 -1.03 5.41 -9.12
CA TRP A 5 0.13 6.20 -9.53
C TRP A 5 0.16 6.42 -11.04
N MET A 6 0.08 5.32 -11.81
CA MET A 6 0.12 5.38 -13.27
C MET A 6 -1.04 6.20 -13.86
N LEU A 7 -2.24 6.13 -13.28
CA LEU A 7 -3.36 6.94 -13.72
C LEU A 7 -3.14 8.43 -13.42
N GLY A 8 -2.60 8.78 -12.25
CA GLY A 8 -2.24 10.15 -11.88
C GLY A 8 -1.17 10.73 -12.80
N LEU A 9 -0.05 10.03 -12.96
CA LEU A 9 1.07 10.42 -13.84
C LEU A 9 0.60 10.63 -15.29
N ARG A 10 -0.18 9.70 -15.83
CA ARG A 10 -0.74 9.82 -17.18
C ARG A 10 -1.65 11.04 -17.35
N ARG A 11 -2.50 11.34 -16.36
CA ARG A 11 -3.39 12.51 -16.41
C ARG A 11 -2.62 13.82 -16.38
N LEU A 12 -1.46 13.82 -15.77
CA LEU A 12 -0.51 14.94 -15.80
C LEU A 12 0.33 14.97 -17.08
N LYS A 13 0.08 14.06 -18.02
CA LYS A 13 0.83 13.91 -19.30
C LYS A 13 2.32 13.62 -19.10
N LEU A 14 2.69 13.06 -17.96
CA LEU A 14 4.07 12.63 -17.70
C LEU A 14 4.37 11.34 -18.47
N ASP A 15 5.59 11.24 -18.98
CA ASP A 15 6.06 10.05 -19.67
C ASP A 15 6.53 9.03 -18.60
N ALA A 16 5.61 8.20 -18.18
CA ALA A 16 5.83 7.19 -17.16
C ALA A 16 5.53 5.78 -17.69
N ILE A 17 6.35 4.83 -17.27
CA ILE A 17 6.13 3.41 -17.48
C ILE A 17 6.02 2.68 -16.14
N TRP A 18 5.14 1.68 -16.09
CA TRP A 18 5.08 0.74 -14.97
C TRP A 18 6.13 -0.35 -15.17
N LEU A 19 7.14 -0.35 -14.31
CA LEU A 19 8.13 -1.41 -14.25
C LEU A 19 7.69 -2.42 -13.18
N GLU A 20 7.51 -3.68 -13.56
CA GLU A 20 7.07 -4.75 -12.67
C GLU A 20 7.99 -5.95 -12.81
N LEU A 21 8.41 -6.55 -11.72
CA LEU A 21 9.17 -7.79 -11.71
C LEU A 21 8.23 -8.98 -11.48
N LEU A 22 8.27 -9.97 -12.37
CA LEU A 22 7.55 -11.23 -12.21
C LEU A 22 8.55 -12.37 -12.09
N PRO A 23 8.78 -12.90 -10.89
CA PRO A 23 9.52 -14.16 -10.74
C PRO A 23 8.76 -15.29 -11.43
N GLY A 24 9.45 -15.98 -12.34
CA GLY A 24 8.89 -17.16 -13.00
C GLY A 24 8.83 -18.34 -12.05
N THR A 25 7.90 -19.23 -12.35
CA THR A 25 7.72 -20.49 -11.63
C THR A 25 7.92 -21.67 -12.58
N ASP A 26 7.94 -22.89 -12.06
CA ASP A 26 7.98 -24.11 -12.88
C ASP A 26 6.67 -24.32 -13.67
N ASP A 27 5.58 -23.65 -13.26
CA ASP A 27 4.31 -23.65 -14.01
C ASP A 27 4.27 -22.49 -15.03
N VAL A 28 4.87 -22.73 -16.19
CA VAL A 28 4.92 -21.77 -17.30
C VAL A 28 3.53 -21.35 -17.77
N LEU A 29 2.52 -22.21 -17.71
CA LEU A 29 1.15 -21.89 -18.13
C LEU A 29 0.49 -20.93 -17.15
N ALA A 30 0.70 -21.12 -15.85
CA ALA A 30 0.26 -20.20 -14.82
C ALA A 30 0.92 -18.82 -14.98
N ASP A 31 2.22 -18.78 -15.23
CA ASP A 31 2.94 -17.52 -15.46
C ASP A 31 2.44 -16.78 -16.71
N GLN A 32 2.25 -17.48 -17.83
CA GLN A 32 1.65 -16.90 -19.02
C GLN A 32 0.23 -16.36 -18.76
N SER A 33 -0.55 -17.04 -17.91
CA SER A 33 -1.88 -16.57 -17.51
C SER A 33 -1.81 -15.28 -16.71
N LYS A 34 -0.87 -15.18 -15.75
CA LYS A 34 -0.60 -13.94 -14.98
C LYS A 34 -0.21 -12.79 -15.90
N ILE A 35 0.71 -13.04 -16.84
CA ILE A 35 1.17 -12.06 -17.84
C ILE A 35 -0.01 -11.56 -18.69
N ARG A 36 -0.80 -12.47 -19.27
CA ARG A 36 -1.97 -12.10 -20.08
C ARG A 36 -3.00 -11.30 -19.28
N ASN A 37 -3.24 -11.68 -18.01
CA ASN A 37 -4.14 -10.94 -17.14
C ASN A 37 -3.62 -9.53 -16.84
N PHE A 38 -2.36 -9.38 -16.50
CA PHE A 38 -1.70 -8.09 -16.28
C PHE A 38 -1.85 -7.18 -17.52
N GLN A 39 -1.48 -7.67 -18.69
CA GLN A 39 -1.59 -6.95 -19.96
C GLN A 39 -3.04 -6.51 -20.26
N ARG A 40 -4.02 -7.40 -20.04
CA ARG A 40 -5.42 -7.09 -20.24
C ARG A 40 -5.91 -5.98 -19.30
N GLN A 41 -5.50 -6.02 -18.02
CA GLN A 41 -5.86 -4.98 -17.05
C GLN A 41 -5.27 -3.63 -17.45
N LEU A 42 -4.00 -3.58 -17.83
CA LEU A 42 -3.38 -2.33 -18.24
C LEU A 42 -4.02 -1.74 -19.51
N ARG A 43 -4.35 -2.58 -20.51
CA ARG A 43 -5.10 -2.14 -21.70
C ARG A 43 -6.46 -1.56 -21.33
N ALA A 44 -7.19 -2.20 -20.45
CA ALA A 44 -8.50 -1.71 -19.99
C ALA A 44 -8.45 -0.34 -19.31
N HIS A 45 -7.28 0.05 -18.79
CA HIS A 45 -7.05 1.36 -18.17
C HIS A 45 -6.28 2.34 -19.07
N GLY A 46 -6.10 2.02 -20.36
CA GLY A 46 -5.41 2.87 -21.34
C GLY A 46 -3.90 3.00 -21.08
N LEU A 47 -3.29 1.98 -20.49
CA LEU A 47 -1.86 1.88 -20.20
C LEU A 47 -1.13 0.91 -21.17
N ALA A 48 -1.72 0.59 -22.32
CA ALA A 48 -1.05 -0.18 -23.36
C ALA A 48 0.25 0.55 -23.77
N GLY A 49 1.37 -0.19 -23.86
CA GLY A 49 2.68 0.39 -24.19
C GLY A 49 3.32 1.26 -23.10
N ARG A 50 2.71 1.35 -21.90
CA ARG A 50 3.25 2.10 -20.75
C ARG A 50 3.68 1.19 -19.62
N TYR A 51 4.22 0.03 -19.94
CA TYR A 51 4.74 -0.91 -18.94
C TYR A 51 5.87 -1.74 -19.52
N CYS A 52 6.77 -2.17 -18.65
CA CYS A 52 7.73 -3.23 -18.86
C CYS A 52 7.59 -4.24 -17.74
N LEU A 53 7.02 -5.41 -18.05
CA LEU A 53 7.03 -6.55 -17.15
C LEU A 53 8.35 -7.29 -17.36
N LEU A 54 9.18 -7.30 -16.34
CA LEU A 54 10.46 -8.00 -16.29
C LEU A 54 10.21 -9.43 -15.80
N TYR A 55 10.17 -10.37 -16.73
CA TYR A 55 9.99 -11.77 -16.39
C TYR A 55 11.33 -12.42 -16.11
N GLN A 56 11.49 -12.91 -14.91
CA GLN A 56 12.67 -13.63 -14.45
C GLN A 56 12.43 -15.12 -14.61
N LYS A 57 13.21 -15.81 -15.44
CA LYS A 57 13.12 -17.27 -15.59
C LYS A 57 13.46 -17.98 -14.28
N PRO A 58 12.87 -19.15 -13.99
CA PRO A 58 13.30 -19.97 -12.86
C PRO A 58 14.81 -20.18 -12.86
N ALA A 59 15.43 -20.18 -11.69
CA ALA A 59 16.87 -20.26 -11.47
C ALA A 59 17.73 -19.05 -11.91
N ALA A 60 17.14 -17.98 -12.45
CA ALA A 60 17.87 -16.72 -12.64
C ALA A 60 17.82 -15.92 -11.34
N ASP A 61 18.95 -15.70 -10.71
CA ASP A 61 19.05 -15.19 -9.32
C ASP A 61 19.32 -13.69 -9.24
N THR A 62 18.99 -12.91 -10.27
CA THR A 62 19.41 -11.50 -10.24
C THR A 62 18.37 -10.54 -10.83
N HIS A 63 18.37 -9.30 -10.30
CA HIS A 63 17.75 -8.14 -10.92
C HIS A 63 18.59 -7.56 -12.08
N ASP A 64 19.46 -8.38 -12.71
CA ASP A 64 20.23 -7.97 -13.87
C ASP A 64 19.34 -7.97 -15.12
N LEU A 65 19.25 -6.81 -15.76
CA LEU A 65 18.43 -6.64 -16.95
C LEU A 65 18.80 -7.58 -18.09
N ASP A 66 20.05 -8.08 -18.13
CA ASP A 66 20.51 -9.02 -19.15
C ASP A 66 19.93 -10.42 -18.97
N SER A 67 19.62 -10.80 -17.75
CA SER A 67 18.97 -12.07 -17.42
C SER A 67 17.43 -12.03 -17.51
N LEU A 68 16.83 -10.84 -17.63
CA LEU A 68 15.39 -10.63 -17.61
C LEU A 68 14.80 -10.52 -19.01
N GLN A 69 13.61 -11.10 -19.20
CA GLN A 69 12.81 -10.91 -20.41
C GLN A 69 11.88 -9.71 -20.26
N CYS A 70 12.00 -8.73 -21.14
CA CYS A 70 11.08 -7.59 -21.18
C CYS A 70 9.80 -7.94 -21.94
N ILE A 71 8.64 -7.68 -21.33
CA ILE A 71 7.32 -7.89 -21.91
C ILE A 71 6.54 -6.58 -21.81
N GLY A 72 6.06 -6.09 -22.94
CA GLY A 72 5.45 -4.75 -23.06
C GLY A 72 6.31 -3.88 -23.95
N ILE A 73 7.00 -2.87 -23.39
CA ILE A 73 8.07 -2.18 -24.14
C ILE A 73 9.27 -3.12 -24.31
N SER A 74 10.03 -2.91 -25.38
CA SER A 74 11.22 -3.73 -25.66
C SER A 74 12.37 -3.40 -24.71
N LYS A 75 13.32 -4.35 -24.56
CA LYS A 75 14.57 -4.10 -23.81
C LYS A 75 15.34 -2.91 -24.37
N ARG A 76 15.39 -2.76 -25.69
CA ARG A 76 16.03 -1.63 -26.36
C ARG A 76 15.38 -0.31 -25.93
N GLU A 77 14.06 -0.22 -26.02
CA GLU A 77 13.32 0.97 -25.60
C GLU A 77 13.51 1.29 -24.10
N LEU A 78 13.52 0.26 -23.24
CA LEU A 78 13.82 0.46 -21.82
C LEU A 78 15.23 1.03 -21.62
N LEU A 79 16.25 0.50 -22.32
CA LEU A 79 17.63 0.99 -22.23
C LEU A 79 17.77 2.42 -22.78
N GLU A 80 17.09 2.75 -23.87
CA GLU A 80 17.04 4.12 -24.40
C GLU A 80 16.47 5.11 -23.36
N ARG A 81 15.40 4.71 -22.65
CA ARG A 81 14.82 5.53 -21.56
C ARG A 81 15.75 5.65 -20.34
N LEU A 82 16.54 4.62 -20.06
CA LEU A 82 17.50 4.62 -18.95
C LEU A 82 18.78 5.39 -19.27
N SER A 83 19.08 5.65 -20.55
CA SER A 83 20.25 6.45 -20.95
C SER A 83 20.03 7.96 -20.87
N GLY A 84 18.79 8.43 -20.77
CA GLY A 84 18.43 9.84 -20.55
C GLY A 84 18.05 10.14 -19.11
N PRO A 85 17.70 11.40 -18.79
CA PRO A 85 17.24 11.78 -17.46
C PRO A 85 16.01 10.95 -17.07
N ASN A 86 16.10 10.27 -15.96
CA ASN A 86 15.04 9.37 -15.50
C ASN A 86 14.89 9.37 -13.98
N VAL A 87 13.70 9.00 -13.50
CA VAL A 87 13.36 8.90 -12.08
C VAL A 87 12.67 7.59 -11.83
N LEU A 88 13.14 6.84 -10.84
CA LEU A 88 12.45 5.67 -10.30
C LEU A 88 11.66 6.04 -9.05
N LEU A 89 10.35 5.77 -9.05
CA LEU A 89 9.54 5.67 -7.84
C LEU A 89 9.51 4.20 -7.42
N ASN A 90 10.36 3.82 -6.48
CA ASN A 90 10.51 2.44 -6.04
C ASN A 90 9.52 2.13 -4.92
N LEU A 91 8.35 1.63 -5.30
CA LEU A 91 7.27 1.33 -4.37
C LEU A 91 7.61 0.09 -3.55
N ALA A 92 7.63 0.24 -2.22
CA ALA A 92 7.91 -0.83 -1.26
C ALA A 92 9.22 -1.60 -1.57
N TYR A 93 10.23 -0.90 -2.09
CA TYR A 93 11.53 -1.47 -2.46
C TYR A 93 11.42 -2.69 -3.40
N SER A 94 10.56 -2.61 -4.40
CA SER A 94 10.31 -3.73 -5.33
C SER A 94 11.42 -3.93 -6.38
N ILE A 95 12.26 -2.92 -6.62
CA ILE A 95 13.40 -2.98 -7.55
C ILE A 95 14.70 -2.89 -6.75
N HIS A 96 15.61 -3.81 -7.00
CA HIS A 96 16.88 -4.00 -6.30
C HIS A 96 18.09 -3.78 -7.23
N PRO A 97 19.32 -3.59 -6.69
CA PRO A 97 20.53 -3.65 -7.49
C PRO A 97 20.70 -5.03 -8.18
N PRO A 98 21.32 -5.10 -9.38
CA PRO A 98 21.95 -3.99 -10.10
C PRO A 98 20.98 -3.13 -10.93
N LEU A 99 19.71 -3.57 -11.17
CA LEU A 99 18.74 -2.84 -11.98
C LEU A 99 18.45 -1.46 -11.37
N LEU A 100 18.28 -1.37 -10.06
CA LEU A 100 18.06 -0.12 -9.34
C LEU A 100 19.10 0.96 -9.68
N LEU A 101 20.37 0.57 -9.81
CA LEU A 101 21.49 1.49 -10.07
C LEU A 101 21.53 2.04 -11.49
N LYS A 102 20.69 1.54 -12.41
CA LYS A 102 20.55 2.09 -13.75
C LYS A 102 19.69 3.36 -13.80
N PHE A 103 19.01 3.70 -12.70
CA PHE A 103 18.21 4.91 -12.60
C PHE A 103 19.04 6.07 -12.04
N GLU A 104 18.94 7.24 -12.70
CA GLU A 104 19.66 8.45 -12.28
C GLU A 104 19.16 8.97 -10.94
N ARG A 105 17.85 9.15 -10.80
CA ARG A 105 17.22 9.57 -9.54
C ARG A 105 16.32 8.45 -9.01
N ARG A 106 16.52 8.10 -7.75
CA ARG A 106 15.86 6.98 -7.09
C ARG A 106 15.14 7.44 -5.83
N ILE A 107 13.84 7.24 -5.80
CA ILE A 107 12.97 7.64 -4.70
C ILE A 107 12.42 6.37 -4.06
N PHE A 108 12.72 6.17 -2.78
CA PHE A 108 12.15 5.11 -1.98
C PHE A 108 10.74 5.51 -1.55
N CYS A 109 9.72 4.75 -1.91
CA CYS A 109 8.33 5.01 -1.54
C CYS A 109 7.86 3.95 -0.55
N ASP A 110 7.90 4.27 0.73
CA ASP A 110 7.41 3.42 1.80
C ASP A 110 5.88 3.39 1.84
N LEU A 111 5.33 2.18 1.95
CA LEU A 111 3.89 1.89 2.01
C LEU A 111 3.48 1.17 3.31
N ASP A 112 4.45 0.88 4.17
CA ASP A 112 4.25 0.21 5.47
C ASP A 112 5.25 0.75 6.50
N PRO A 113 5.00 1.95 7.05
CA PRO A 113 5.97 2.68 7.85
C PRO A 113 6.43 1.90 9.09
N SER A 114 5.56 1.15 9.75
CA SER A 114 5.95 0.40 10.94
C SER A 114 7.01 -0.66 10.64
N GLU A 115 6.86 -1.40 9.55
CA GLU A 115 7.80 -2.46 9.18
C GLU A 115 9.06 -1.90 8.55
N ILE A 116 8.95 -0.96 7.61
CA ILE A 116 10.10 -0.39 6.92
C ILE A 116 11.03 0.34 7.88
N PHE A 117 10.49 1.20 8.76
CA PHE A 117 11.33 1.92 9.73
C PHE A 117 12.02 0.96 10.71
N TYR A 118 11.32 -0.08 11.15
CA TYR A 118 11.93 -1.10 12.01
C TYR A 118 13.06 -1.83 11.28
N TRP A 119 12.81 -2.36 10.09
CA TRP A 119 13.81 -3.12 9.35
C TRP A 119 15.01 -2.30 8.94
N MET A 120 14.82 -1.02 8.61
CA MET A 120 15.94 -0.10 8.35
C MET A 120 16.87 0.10 9.57
N THR A 121 16.41 -0.19 10.79
CA THR A 121 17.30 -0.21 11.97
C THR A 121 18.10 -1.50 12.11
N LYS A 122 17.71 -2.56 11.43
CA LYS A 122 18.30 -3.90 11.57
C LYS A 122 19.16 -4.30 10.36
N MET A 123 18.79 -3.81 9.16
CA MET A 123 19.44 -4.20 7.91
C MET A 123 19.34 -3.13 6.83
N GLU A 124 20.08 -3.33 5.73
CA GLU A 124 19.96 -2.54 4.52
C GLU A 124 18.64 -2.92 3.79
N VAL A 125 17.71 -1.97 3.71
CA VAL A 125 16.43 -2.10 3.00
C VAL A 125 16.33 -1.04 1.89
N GLY A 126 17.44 -0.77 1.21
CA GLY A 126 17.52 0.18 0.12
C GLY A 126 17.92 1.59 0.52
N GLN A 127 18.15 1.89 1.81
CA GLN A 127 18.48 3.24 2.26
C GLN A 127 19.78 3.77 1.63
N SER A 128 20.77 2.92 1.37
CA SER A 128 22.03 3.30 0.73
C SER A 128 21.93 3.53 -0.78
N TYR A 129 20.82 3.15 -1.40
CA TYR A 129 20.66 3.16 -2.86
C TYR A 129 19.71 4.23 -3.37
N HIS A 130 18.97 4.92 -2.48
CA HIS A 130 18.00 5.94 -2.85
C HIS A 130 18.47 7.34 -2.46
N HIS A 131 18.02 8.33 -3.22
CA HIS A 131 18.34 9.75 -3.00
C HIS A 131 17.29 10.45 -2.15
N GLU A 132 16.04 9.97 -2.21
CA GLU A 132 14.91 10.53 -1.49
C GLU A 132 14.05 9.42 -0.87
N PHE A 133 13.36 9.77 0.22
CA PHE A 133 12.54 8.85 0.99
C PHE A 133 11.15 9.45 1.18
N TRP A 134 10.14 8.76 0.68
CA TRP A 134 8.74 9.15 0.80
C TRP A 134 7.96 8.08 1.55
N THR A 135 7.01 8.48 2.41
CA THR A 135 6.24 7.56 3.24
C THR A 135 4.76 7.97 3.31
N ILE A 136 3.88 6.97 3.41
CA ILE A 136 2.47 7.18 3.74
C ILE A 136 2.23 7.29 5.25
N GLY A 137 3.27 7.27 6.06
CA GLY A 137 3.23 7.53 7.51
C GLY A 137 3.09 9.02 7.78
N LEU A 138 1.88 9.55 7.77
CA LEU A 138 1.61 10.99 7.88
C LEU A 138 2.18 11.62 9.15
N ASN A 139 2.32 10.83 10.22
CA ASN A 139 2.76 11.31 11.54
C ASN A 139 4.25 11.07 11.83
N VAL A 140 5.07 10.68 10.85
CA VAL A 140 6.50 10.36 11.09
C VAL A 140 7.30 11.52 11.67
N HIS A 141 6.85 12.75 11.47
CA HIS A 141 7.42 13.97 12.05
C HIS A 141 6.66 14.47 13.30
N GLY A 142 5.58 13.79 13.69
CA GLY A 142 4.78 14.15 14.85
C GLY A 142 5.53 13.93 16.17
N HIS A 143 5.26 14.80 17.15
CA HIS A 143 5.89 14.72 18.47
C HIS A 143 5.51 13.45 19.25
N ASP A 144 4.37 12.85 18.94
CA ASP A 144 3.86 11.63 19.55
C ASP A 144 4.12 10.35 18.72
N CYS A 145 4.81 10.49 17.58
CA CYS A 145 5.27 9.35 16.79
C CYS A 145 6.38 8.59 17.52
N ARG A 146 6.20 7.28 17.64
CA ARG A 146 7.11 6.37 18.35
C ARG A 146 7.87 5.42 17.42
N LEU A 147 7.92 5.72 16.13
CA LEU A 147 8.74 4.96 15.19
C LEU A 147 10.22 4.98 15.62
N PRO A 148 10.97 3.89 15.40
CA PRO A 148 12.41 3.86 15.64
C PRO A 148 13.10 4.98 14.85
N LYS A 149 13.77 5.89 15.55
CA LYS A 149 14.38 7.10 14.93
C LYS A 149 15.78 6.86 14.37
N ASN A 150 16.41 5.75 14.70
CA ASN A 150 17.81 5.45 14.35
C ASN A 150 17.89 4.54 13.11
N ALA A 151 17.23 4.93 12.01
CA ALA A 151 17.61 4.40 10.70
C ALA A 151 18.94 5.05 10.29
N THR A 152 20.01 4.75 11.02
CA THR A 152 21.37 5.05 10.57
C THR A 152 21.67 4.08 9.43
N VAL A 153 22.19 4.61 8.32
CA VAL A 153 22.83 3.76 7.30
C VAL A 153 23.93 2.99 8.02
N ALA A 154 23.68 1.72 8.33
CA ALA A 154 24.67 0.88 8.95
C ALA A 154 25.87 0.80 8.01
N ALA A 155 27.02 1.26 8.46
CA ALA A 155 28.26 1.34 7.70
C ALA A 155 28.90 -0.05 7.47
N SER A 156 28.13 -1.06 7.08
CA SER A 156 28.63 -2.39 6.77
C SER A 156 28.67 -2.68 5.27
N LEU A 157 29.22 -1.74 4.48
CA LEU A 157 29.62 -2.03 3.09
C LEU A 157 30.94 -2.82 2.99
N SER A 158 31.45 -3.41 4.08
CA SER A 158 32.65 -4.27 4.03
C SER A 158 32.40 -5.61 3.33
N GLU A 159 31.14 -6.00 3.08
CA GLU A 159 30.79 -7.31 2.51
C GLU A 159 30.40 -7.30 1.02
N ALA A 160 30.37 -6.15 0.37
CA ALA A 160 30.21 -6.11 -1.10
C ALA A 160 31.54 -6.51 -1.79
N ARG A 161 32.00 -7.72 -1.56
CA ARG A 161 33.09 -8.37 -2.30
C ARG A 161 32.62 -8.70 -3.71
N GLY A 162 32.73 -7.73 -4.63
CA GLY A 162 32.35 -7.93 -6.05
C GLY A 162 31.95 -6.66 -6.80
N ALA A 163 31.87 -5.52 -6.14
CA ALA A 163 31.55 -4.27 -6.81
C ALA A 163 32.72 -3.75 -7.68
N THR A 164 32.42 -3.38 -8.92
CA THR A 164 33.37 -2.75 -9.85
C THR A 164 33.83 -1.39 -9.34
N SER A 165 34.95 -0.85 -9.87
CA SER A 165 35.52 0.45 -9.44
C SER A 165 34.55 1.63 -9.60
N LEU A 166 33.70 1.63 -10.64
CA LEU A 166 32.64 2.62 -10.89
C LEU A 166 31.55 2.58 -9.78
N THR A 167 31.18 1.39 -9.32
CA THR A 167 30.20 1.21 -8.23
C THR A 167 30.76 1.72 -6.90
N ARG A 168 32.07 1.56 -6.67
CA ARG A 168 32.75 2.04 -5.45
C ARG A 168 32.82 3.56 -5.39
N GLN A 169 33.03 4.25 -6.51
CA GLN A 169 33.11 5.71 -6.58
C GLN A 169 31.71 6.35 -6.40
N SER A 170 30.67 5.77 -6.99
CA SER A 170 29.28 6.17 -6.76
C SER A 170 28.86 5.94 -5.30
N LEU A 171 29.24 4.83 -4.69
CA LEU A 171 28.98 4.51 -3.28
C LEU A 171 29.77 5.41 -2.31
N ALA A 172 30.99 5.83 -2.67
CA ALA A 172 31.82 6.72 -1.85
C ALA A 172 31.24 8.14 -1.77
N SER A 173 30.76 8.70 -2.88
CA SER A 173 30.09 10.02 -2.90
C SER A 173 28.76 10.02 -2.09
N HIS A 174 28.12 8.86 -1.95
CA HIS A 174 26.90 8.69 -1.13
C HIS A 174 27.21 8.45 0.36
N ARG A 175 28.46 8.07 0.71
CA ARG A 175 28.90 7.92 2.12
C ARG A 175 28.89 9.23 2.88
N GLU A 176 29.24 10.34 2.27
CA GLU A 176 29.21 11.66 2.91
C GLU A 176 27.79 12.18 3.16
N ALA A 177 26.83 11.80 2.30
CA ALA A 177 25.41 12.13 2.50
C ALA A 177 24.71 11.23 3.55
N ALA A 178 25.27 10.07 3.87
CA ALA A 178 24.60 9.00 4.64
C ALA A 178 24.85 9.04 6.16
N THR A 179 25.61 10.01 6.67
CA THR A 179 25.82 10.18 8.12
C THR A 179 24.72 10.97 8.83
N GLY A 180 23.68 11.43 8.08
CA GLY A 180 22.54 12.16 8.58
C GLY A 180 21.29 11.29 8.73
N GLN A 181 20.39 11.70 9.61
CA GLN A 181 19.05 11.11 9.72
C GLN A 181 18.32 11.21 8.37
N LEU A 182 17.74 10.11 7.87
CA LEU A 182 16.96 10.12 6.62
C LEU A 182 15.84 11.15 6.69
N ARG A 183 15.74 11.99 5.66
CA ARG A 183 14.66 12.98 5.55
C ARG A 183 13.50 12.40 4.79
N TRP A 184 12.42 12.10 5.49
CA TRP A 184 11.19 11.58 4.92
C TRP A 184 10.27 12.71 4.44
N LYS A 185 9.68 12.53 3.25
CA LYS A 185 8.54 13.35 2.79
C LYS A 185 7.28 12.50 2.93
N THR A 186 6.25 13.07 3.52
CA THR A 186 4.96 12.38 3.67
C THR A 186 4.08 12.58 2.44
N PHE A 187 3.29 11.56 2.10
CA PHE A 187 2.27 11.66 1.07
C PHE A 187 1.03 10.84 1.45
N TYR A 188 -0.12 11.21 0.89
CA TYR A 188 -1.35 10.47 1.09
C TYR A 188 -1.45 9.29 0.12
N PRO A 189 -2.04 8.15 0.52
CA PRO A 189 -2.37 7.07 -0.40
C PRO A 189 -3.18 7.60 -1.59
N LEU A 190 -2.86 7.12 -2.79
CA LEU A 190 -3.46 7.64 -4.01
C LEU A 190 -4.71 6.85 -4.43
N VAL A 191 -5.72 7.58 -4.88
CA VAL A 191 -6.89 7.02 -5.57
C VAL A 191 -7.25 7.87 -6.79
N ASP A 192 -7.53 7.25 -7.93
CA ASP A 192 -8.06 7.96 -9.10
C ASP A 192 -9.55 8.24 -8.90
N THR A 193 -9.89 9.46 -8.53
CA THR A 193 -11.27 9.91 -8.27
C THR A 193 -12.16 9.93 -9.53
N LYS A 194 -11.59 9.83 -10.73
CA LYS A 194 -12.35 9.63 -11.96
C LYS A 194 -12.74 8.17 -12.18
N LEU A 195 -11.92 7.24 -11.69
CA LEU A 195 -12.21 5.80 -11.72
C LEU A 195 -13.08 5.38 -10.54
N PHE A 196 -12.80 5.90 -9.34
CA PHE A 196 -13.56 5.69 -8.12
C PHE A 196 -14.45 6.92 -7.90
N ARG A 197 -15.74 6.79 -8.16
CA ARG A 197 -16.73 7.89 -8.02
C ARG A 197 -17.79 7.49 -7.01
N PRO A 198 -18.40 8.45 -6.32
CA PRO A 198 -19.50 8.18 -5.41
C PRO A 198 -20.57 7.34 -6.06
N GLN A 199 -21.09 6.40 -5.32
CA GLN A 199 -22.20 5.53 -5.73
C GLN A 199 -23.36 5.75 -4.77
N SER A 200 -24.58 5.52 -5.24
CA SER A 200 -25.77 5.57 -4.41
C SER A 200 -25.65 4.68 -3.16
N ARG A 201 -26.44 4.98 -2.15
CA ARG A 201 -26.50 4.17 -0.92
C ARG A 201 -26.84 2.73 -1.26
N PRO A 202 -26.05 1.74 -0.82
CA PRO A 202 -26.35 0.33 -1.01
C PRO A 202 -27.62 -0.06 -0.25
N ARG A 203 -28.36 -1.03 -0.78
CA ARG A 203 -29.53 -1.59 -0.09
C ARG A 203 -29.16 -2.37 1.17
N SER A 204 -28.00 -3.03 1.15
CA SER A 204 -27.49 -3.80 2.28
C SER A 204 -26.69 -2.91 3.24
N PRO A 205 -26.98 -2.95 4.55
CA PRO A 205 -26.21 -2.23 5.56
C PRO A 205 -24.87 -2.95 5.89
N LYS A 206 -24.12 -3.30 4.84
CA LYS A 206 -22.89 -4.08 4.93
C LYS A 206 -21.70 -3.21 5.27
N PHE A 207 -20.95 -3.61 6.31
CA PHE A 207 -19.63 -3.10 6.66
C PHE A 207 -18.60 -4.16 6.31
N THR A 208 -17.55 -3.80 5.58
CA THR A 208 -16.57 -4.78 5.11
C THR A 208 -15.17 -4.20 5.04
N THR A 209 -14.19 -5.09 4.94
CA THR A 209 -12.81 -4.77 4.59
C THR A 209 -12.20 -5.90 3.76
N VAL A 210 -11.10 -5.62 3.04
CA VAL A 210 -10.34 -6.59 2.25
C VAL A 210 -8.92 -6.63 2.79
N GLY A 211 -8.37 -7.81 3.02
CA GLY A 211 -6.99 -7.93 3.51
C GLY A 211 -6.55 -9.35 3.77
N GLN A 212 -5.46 -9.48 4.50
CA GLN A 212 -4.94 -10.75 4.98
C GLN A 212 -5.29 -10.92 6.45
N TRP A 213 -5.75 -12.12 6.83
CA TRP A 213 -6.08 -12.44 8.22
C TRP A 213 -4.85 -12.71 9.05
N TYR A 214 -3.93 -13.51 8.49
CA TYR A 214 -2.64 -13.82 9.07
C TYR A 214 -1.55 -12.98 8.42
N TRP A 215 -0.56 -12.57 9.19
CA TRP A 215 0.61 -11.85 8.73
C TRP A 215 1.86 -12.46 9.35
N GLY A 216 2.85 -12.76 8.51
CA GLY A 216 4.11 -13.38 8.94
C GLY A 216 5.24 -12.38 9.21
N GLY A 217 4.98 -11.08 9.15
CA GLY A 217 5.98 -10.06 9.46
C GLY A 217 6.33 -10.06 10.94
N ALA A 218 7.60 -9.82 11.26
CA ALA A 218 8.09 -9.72 12.63
C ALA A 218 8.66 -8.32 12.89
N VAL A 219 8.12 -7.64 13.88
CA VAL A 219 8.61 -6.36 14.38
C VAL A 219 8.75 -6.50 15.89
N GLU A 220 9.93 -6.20 16.41
CA GLU A 220 10.20 -6.23 17.84
C GLU A 220 9.70 -4.93 18.48
N VAL A 221 8.88 -5.08 19.53
CA VAL A 221 8.39 -3.97 20.34
C VAL A 221 8.70 -4.26 21.80
N ALA A 222 9.52 -3.45 22.42
CA ALA A 222 9.95 -3.61 23.83
C ALA A 222 10.53 -4.99 24.16
N GLY A 223 11.29 -5.59 23.24
CA GLY A 223 11.91 -6.90 23.43
C GLY A 223 11.03 -8.10 23.08
N GLU A 224 9.79 -7.88 22.64
CA GLU A 224 8.85 -8.92 22.25
C GLU A 224 8.47 -8.80 20.77
N PHE A 225 8.06 -9.91 20.15
CA PHE A 225 7.53 -9.95 18.78
C PHE A 225 6.01 -10.16 18.83
N PRO A 226 5.21 -9.08 18.87
CA PRO A 226 3.76 -9.20 18.95
C PRO A 226 3.18 -9.77 17.64
N ASP A 227 2.02 -10.42 17.76
CA ASP A 227 1.25 -10.83 16.59
C ASP A 227 0.72 -9.59 15.83
N LEU A 228 1.25 -9.35 14.64
CA LEU A 228 0.86 -8.23 13.76
C LEU A 228 -0.33 -8.55 12.86
N SER A 229 -0.91 -9.74 12.98
CA SER A 229 -2.00 -10.18 12.12
C SER A 229 -3.30 -9.39 12.36
N LYS A 230 -4.14 -9.35 11.35
CA LYS A 230 -5.51 -8.85 11.48
C LYS A 230 -6.31 -9.67 12.48
N ARG A 231 -6.00 -10.96 12.59
CA ARG A 231 -6.59 -11.86 13.60
C ARG A 231 -6.51 -11.25 15.00
N PHE A 232 -5.32 -10.80 15.40
CA PHE A 232 -5.12 -10.19 16.71
C PHE A 232 -5.78 -8.81 16.80
N ALA A 233 -5.62 -7.98 15.78
CA ALA A 233 -6.18 -6.63 15.75
C ALA A 233 -7.72 -6.62 15.84
N PHE A 234 -8.40 -7.63 15.32
CA PHE A 234 -9.87 -7.74 15.35
C PHE A 234 -10.44 -8.28 16.66
N GLU A 235 -9.63 -8.88 17.56
CA GLU A 235 -10.12 -9.49 18.82
C GLU A 235 -11.07 -8.58 19.63
N PRO A 236 -10.79 -7.28 19.85
CA PRO A 236 -11.69 -6.39 20.59
C PRO A 236 -13.06 -6.21 19.92
N TYR A 237 -13.15 -6.41 18.60
CA TYR A 237 -14.31 -6.11 17.77
C TYR A 237 -15.12 -7.35 17.38
N LEU A 238 -14.68 -8.56 17.70
CA LEU A 238 -15.28 -9.79 17.19
C LEU A 238 -16.78 -9.94 17.56
N ARG A 239 -17.22 -9.34 18.66
CA ARG A 239 -18.63 -9.36 19.08
C ARG A 239 -19.46 -8.20 18.51
N LEU A 240 -18.92 -7.41 17.58
CA LEU A 240 -19.64 -6.27 17.01
C LEU A 240 -20.93 -6.66 16.28
N PRO A 241 -20.99 -7.79 15.51
CA PRO A 241 -22.24 -8.22 14.89
C PRO A 241 -23.38 -8.44 15.90
N ALA A 242 -23.10 -9.05 17.04
CA ALA A 242 -24.11 -9.24 18.10
C ALA A 242 -24.52 -7.94 18.80
N ARG A 243 -23.64 -6.91 18.78
CA ARG A 243 -23.90 -5.61 19.41
C ARG A 243 -24.65 -4.63 18.50
N VAL A 244 -24.66 -4.88 17.18
CA VAL A 244 -25.31 -4.06 16.16
C VAL A 244 -26.01 -5.00 15.16
N PRO A 245 -27.09 -5.67 15.55
CA PRO A 245 -27.78 -6.67 14.72
C PRO A 245 -28.44 -6.06 13.45
N GLU A 246 -28.62 -4.75 13.43
CA GLU A 246 -29.11 -3.99 12.28
C GLU A 246 -28.09 -3.84 11.16
N ALA A 247 -26.79 -4.11 11.43
CA ALA A 247 -25.70 -4.10 10.45
C ALA A 247 -25.30 -5.52 10.03
N ARG A 248 -24.69 -5.62 8.85
CA ARG A 248 -24.03 -6.84 8.35
C ARG A 248 -22.53 -6.63 8.32
N PHE A 249 -21.78 -7.56 8.87
CA PHE A 249 -20.33 -7.50 8.92
C PHE A 249 -19.72 -8.60 8.05
N GLU A 250 -18.87 -8.23 7.13
CA GLU A 250 -18.21 -9.15 6.18
C GLU A 250 -16.71 -8.89 6.16
N LEU A 251 -15.92 -9.96 6.17
CA LEU A 251 -14.47 -9.91 6.02
C LEU A 251 -14.08 -10.61 4.71
N ALA A 252 -13.52 -9.88 3.75
CA ALA A 252 -12.88 -10.47 2.59
C ALA A 252 -11.42 -10.75 2.93
N MET A 253 -11.16 -11.87 3.59
CA MET A 253 -9.87 -12.25 4.16
C MET A 253 -9.47 -13.65 3.70
N ASN A 254 -8.17 -13.87 3.51
CA ASN A 254 -7.60 -15.15 3.13
C ASN A 254 -7.55 -16.13 4.34
N ILE A 255 -8.71 -16.63 4.71
CA ILE A 255 -8.87 -17.66 5.74
C ILE A 255 -9.27 -18.95 5.03
N ALA A 256 -8.48 -20.01 5.18
CA ALA A 256 -8.76 -21.29 4.53
C ALA A 256 -10.15 -21.83 4.92
N THR A 257 -10.73 -22.66 4.07
CA THR A 257 -12.10 -23.17 4.31
C THR A 257 -12.17 -24.02 5.56
N GLU A 258 -11.13 -24.82 5.81
CA GLU A 258 -10.95 -25.74 6.94
C GLU A 258 -10.41 -25.07 8.21
N ASP A 259 -10.00 -23.80 8.14
CA ASP A 259 -9.45 -23.07 9.27
C ASP A 259 -10.50 -22.88 10.38
N PRO A 260 -10.22 -23.27 11.62
CA PRO A 260 -11.14 -23.07 12.76
C PRO A 260 -11.58 -21.63 12.98
N GLU A 261 -10.71 -20.66 12.66
CA GLU A 261 -11.05 -19.23 12.74
C GLU A 261 -12.23 -18.87 11.85
N ARG A 262 -12.34 -19.48 10.67
CA ARG A 262 -13.47 -19.24 9.77
C ARG A 262 -14.81 -19.63 10.43
N GLN A 263 -14.84 -20.74 11.14
CA GLN A 263 -16.02 -21.18 11.88
C GLN A 263 -16.28 -20.31 13.12
N ARG A 264 -15.20 -19.92 13.83
CA ARG A 264 -15.27 -19.00 14.97
C ARG A 264 -15.93 -17.68 14.57
N LEU A 265 -15.44 -17.05 13.51
CA LEU A 265 -15.97 -15.79 12.98
C LEU A 265 -17.44 -15.91 12.56
N ARG A 266 -17.81 -16.99 11.87
CA ARG A 266 -19.21 -17.23 11.47
C ARG A 266 -20.13 -17.37 12.68
N ARG A 267 -19.72 -18.09 13.72
CA ARG A 267 -20.48 -18.20 14.98
C ARG A 267 -20.67 -16.86 15.70
N LEU A 268 -19.74 -15.93 15.50
CA LEU A 268 -19.82 -14.56 16.03
C LEU A 268 -20.61 -13.60 15.13
N GLY A 269 -21.16 -14.09 14.01
CA GLY A 269 -22.00 -13.31 13.11
C GLY A 269 -21.27 -12.64 11.93
N TRP A 270 -19.98 -12.92 11.75
CA TRP A 270 -19.22 -12.42 10.61
C TRP A 270 -19.46 -13.25 9.35
N GLN A 271 -19.66 -12.59 8.22
CA GLN A 271 -19.61 -13.21 6.90
C GLN A 271 -18.18 -13.21 6.38
N ILE A 272 -17.80 -14.27 5.66
CA ILE A 272 -16.44 -14.40 5.11
C ILE A 272 -16.54 -14.51 3.58
N ALA A 273 -15.99 -13.54 2.88
CA ALA A 273 -15.83 -13.52 1.43
C ALA A 273 -14.41 -13.96 1.03
N ASP A 274 -14.28 -14.50 -0.16
CA ASP A 274 -12.97 -14.82 -0.75
C ASP A 274 -12.31 -13.55 -1.30
N PRO A 275 -11.16 -13.11 -0.75
CA PRO A 275 -10.46 -11.92 -1.18
C PRO A 275 -9.96 -12.00 -2.63
N HIS A 276 -9.61 -13.20 -3.11
CA HIS A 276 -9.14 -13.39 -4.49
C HIS A 276 -10.26 -13.18 -5.51
N SER A 277 -11.48 -13.58 -5.19
CA SER A 277 -12.65 -13.33 -6.03
C SER A 277 -13.01 -11.85 -6.09
N VAL A 278 -13.07 -11.18 -4.93
CA VAL A 278 -13.50 -9.78 -4.86
C VAL A 278 -12.45 -8.81 -5.38
N ALA A 279 -11.16 -9.15 -5.28
CA ALA A 279 -10.04 -8.32 -5.71
C ALA A 279 -9.35 -8.81 -7.00
N ARG A 280 -9.97 -9.74 -7.74
CA ARG A 280 -9.37 -10.35 -8.94
C ARG A 280 -9.03 -9.34 -10.04
N THR A 281 -9.78 -8.28 -10.15
CA THR A 281 -9.54 -7.17 -11.09
C THR A 281 -9.87 -5.84 -10.43
N PRO A 282 -9.32 -4.71 -10.90
CA PRO A 282 -9.72 -3.38 -10.41
C PRO A 282 -11.23 -3.14 -10.48
N ALA A 283 -11.90 -3.67 -11.51
CA ALA A 283 -13.34 -3.52 -11.68
C ALA A 283 -14.15 -4.35 -10.66
N THR A 284 -13.74 -5.61 -10.39
CA THR A 284 -14.38 -6.43 -9.36
C THR A 284 -14.15 -5.85 -7.97
N TYR A 285 -12.94 -5.41 -7.69
CA TYR A 285 -12.59 -4.73 -6.44
C TYR A 285 -13.46 -3.50 -6.20
N ARG A 286 -13.52 -2.57 -7.16
CA ARG A 286 -14.36 -1.37 -7.07
C ARG A 286 -15.82 -1.70 -6.83
N ARG A 287 -16.39 -2.68 -7.56
CA ARG A 287 -17.79 -3.11 -7.36
C ARG A 287 -18.02 -3.68 -5.97
N TYR A 288 -17.06 -4.45 -5.46
CA TYR A 288 -17.15 -5.00 -4.12
C TYR A 288 -17.15 -3.91 -3.06
N LEU A 289 -16.22 -2.95 -3.11
CA LEU A 289 -16.20 -1.82 -2.19
C LEU A 289 -17.48 -0.98 -2.29
N ALA A 290 -17.96 -0.72 -3.50
CA ALA A 290 -19.19 0.04 -3.74
C ALA A 290 -20.45 -0.66 -3.20
N SER A 291 -20.43 -1.99 -3.05
CA SER A 291 -21.55 -2.75 -2.48
C SER A 291 -21.67 -2.63 -0.96
N ALA A 292 -20.65 -2.10 -0.31
CA ALA A 292 -20.65 -1.87 1.14
C ALA A 292 -21.23 -0.50 1.49
N LEU A 293 -21.81 -0.39 2.67
CA LEU A 293 -22.25 0.89 3.25
C LEU A 293 -21.06 1.71 3.72
N ALA A 294 -20.07 1.03 4.33
CA ALA A 294 -18.83 1.62 4.83
C ALA A 294 -17.72 0.56 4.94
N GLU A 295 -16.49 1.01 5.10
CA GLU A 295 -15.40 0.17 5.60
C GLU A 295 -15.50 0.05 7.13
N PHE A 296 -15.26 -1.15 7.65
CA PHE A 296 -14.89 -1.37 9.04
C PHE A 296 -13.60 -2.20 9.09
N THR A 297 -12.54 -1.64 9.66
CA THR A 297 -11.24 -2.32 9.73
C THR A 297 -10.51 -2.04 11.04
N ALA A 298 -9.85 -3.07 11.58
CA ALA A 298 -8.85 -2.93 12.63
C ALA A 298 -7.44 -2.81 11.99
N ILE A 299 -6.54 -2.10 12.64
CA ILE A 299 -5.18 -1.81 12.17
C ILE A 299 -4.17 -2.67 12.92
N LYS A 300 -3.00 -2.94 12.32
CA LYS A 300 -1.88 -3.59 13.00
C LYS A 300 -1.53 -2.82 14.28
N GLY A 301 -1.40 -3.54 15.39
CA GLY A 301 -1.16 -2.92 16.69
C GLY A 301 0.07 -2.02 16.75
N VAL A 302 1.10 -2.33 15.96
CA VAL A 302 2.31 -1.50 15.87
C VAL A 302 2.06 -0.14 15.23
N ASP A 303 1.21 -0.04 14.20
CA ASP A 303 0.87 1.25 13.58
C ASP A 303 0.07 2.14 14.54
N VAL A 304 -0.82 1.53 15.32
CA VAL A 304 -1.59 2.22 16.37
C VAL A 304 -0.66 2.63 17.53
N GLY A 305 0.15 1.69 18.02
CA GLY A 305 1.03 1.90 19.17
C GLY A 305 2.16 2.89 18.90
N TRP A 306 2.75 2.84 17.72
CA TRP A 306 3.81 3.77 17.30
C TRP A 306 3.28 5.07 16.72
N ARG A 307 1.97 5.17 16.49
CA ARG A 307 1.32 6.36 15.95
C ARG A 307 1.97 6.82 14.65
N THR A 308 2.11 5.88 13.71
CA THR A 308 2.81 6.09 12.43
C THR A 308 2.11 7.10 11.52
N GLY A 309 0.81 7.34 11.73
CA GLY A 309 -0.02 8.13 10.82
C GLY A 309 -0.45 7.34 9.57
N TRP A 310 -0.32 6.02 9.59
CA TRP A 310 -0.65 5.18 8.45
C TRP A 310 -2.15 5.22 8.11
N VAL A 311 -2.44 5.47 6.84
CA VAL A 311 -3.78 5.36 6.24
C VAL A 311 -3.70 4.38 5.07
N SER A 312 -4.60 3.42 5.00
CA SER A 312 -4.55 2.43 3.92
C SER A 312 -5.00 3.01 2.56
N ASP A 313 -4.41 2.52 1.48
CA ASP A 313 -4.88 2.79 0.12
C ASP A 313 -6.31 2.27 -0.13
N ARG A 314 -6.73 1.26 0.61
CA ARG A 314 -8.10 0.75 0.62
C ARG A 314 -9.07 1.78 1.21
N ALA A 315 -8.70 2.43 2.32
CA ALA A 315 -9.51 3.51 2.90
C ALA A 315 -9.72 4.66 1.90
N ALA A 316 -8.66 5.08 1.20
CA ALA A 316 -8.77 6.07 0.12
C ALA A 316 -9.76 5.64 -0.96
N ALA A 317 -9.76 4.35 -1.35
CA ALA A 317 -10.69 3.82 -2.34
C ALA A 317 -12.16 3.80 -1.83
N PHE A 318 -12.39 3.47 -0.54
CA PHE A 318 -13.73 3.56 0.07
C PHE A 318 -14.22 5.00 0.10
N LEU A 319 -13.41 5.93 0.57
CA LEU A 319 -13.78 7.35 0.61
C LEU A 319 -14.14 7.90 -0.77
N ALA A 320 -13.34 7.57 -1.79
CA ALA A 320 -13.60 8.00 -3.17
C ALA A 320 -14.91 7.43 -3.75
N LEU A 321 -15.40 6.32 -3.23
CA LEU A 321 -16.73 5.77 -3.57
C LEU A 321 -17.86 6.38 -2.73
N GLY A 322 -17.58 7.38 -1.90
CA GLY A 322 -18.52 7.93 -0.93
C GLY A 322 -18.88 6.93 0.17
N ARG A 323 -17.92 6.10 0.58
CA ARG A 323 -18.08 5.11 1.65
C ARG A 323 -17.29 5.56 2.87
N PRO A 324 -17.96 5.89 4.00
CA PRO A 324 -17.27 6.20 5.23
C PRO A 324 -16.33 5.09 5.68
N VAL A 325 -15.32 5.44 6.47
CA VAL A 325 -14.32 4.49 6.96
C VAL A 325 -14.30 4.52 8.50
N ILE A 326 -14.56 3.37 9.12
CA ILE A 326 -14.42 3.17 10.56
C ILE A 326 -13.13 2.39 10.79
N THR A 327 -12.18 3.00 11.49
CA THR A 327 -10.84 2.44 11.69
C THR A 327 -10.22 2.93 13.00
N GLU A 328 -9.15 2.30 13.45
CA GLU A 328 -8.38 2.80 14.59
C GLU A 328 -7.50 3.99 14.21
N ASP A 329 -7.23 4.87 15.20
CA ASP A 329 -6.37 6.03 15.02
C ASP A 329 -4.89 5.65 15.14
N THR A 330 -4.19 5.71 14.03
CA THR A 330 -2.75 5.51 13.94
C THR A 330 -1.93 6.78 14.19
N GLY A 331 -2.55 7.87 14.62
CA GLY A 331 -1.95 9.21 14.63
C GLY A 331 -2.24 10.00 13.35
N ALA A 332 -3.08 9.48 12.44
CA ALA A 332 -3.41 10.16 11.20
C ALA A 332 -4.43 11.29 11.34
N LYS A 333 -5.22 11.29 12.42
CA LYS A 333 -6.33 12.22 12.62
C LYS A 333 -5.95 13.71 12.48
N PRO A 334 -4.81 14.23 12.99
CA PRO A 334 -4.44 15.64 12.84
C PRO A 334 -4.13 16.07 11.39
N TYR A 335 -3.88 15.12 10.49
CA TYR A 335 -3.53 15.36 9.08
C TYR A 335 -4.71 15.24 8.13
N LEU A 336 -5.91 15.05 8.67
CA LEU A 336 -7.16 14.89 7.93
C LEU A 336 -8.17 15.91 8.41
N PRO A 337 -9.14 16.34 7.58
CA PRO A 337 -10.16 17.28 8.03
C PRO A 337 -11.02 16.67 9.14
N THR A 338 -11.51 17.50 10.04
CA THR A 338 -12.37 17.08 11.15
C THR A 338 -13.61 16.34 10.64
N GLU A 339 -14.15 16.78 9.52
CA GLU A 339 -15.29 16.18 8.82
C GLU A 339 -14.82 15.42 7.56
N SER A 340 -14.20 14.27 7.75
CA SER A 340 -13.50 13.55 6.68
C SER A 340 -14.19 12.29 6.17
N GLY A 341 -15.34 11.92 6.71
CA GLY A 341 -15.91 10.59 6.47
C GLY A 341 -15.19 9.47 7.21
N PHE A 342 -14.06 9.73 7.89
CA PHE A 342 -13.45 8.81 8.83
C PHE A 342 -14.17 8.84 10.19
N ARG A 343 -14.21 7.68 10.83
CA ARG A 343 -14.56 7.50 12.25
C ARG A 343 -13.44 6.73 12.92
N PHE A 344 -12.60 7.45 13.64
CA PHE A 344 -11.51 6.86 14.40
C PHE A 344 -12.02 6.31 15.72
N VAL A 345 -11.74 5.03 15.99
CA VAL A 345 -12.22 4.30 17.17
C VAL A 345 -11.06 3.71 17.95
N ARG A 346 -11.23 3.57 19.27
CA ARG A 346 -10.24 2.99 20.19
C ARG A 346 -10.82 1.81 20.97
N SER A 347 -12.11 1.58 20.83
CA SER A 347 -12.82 0.54 21.58
C SER A 347 -14.01 -0.03 20.81
N ALA A 348 -14.47 -1.20 21.21
CA ALA A 348 -15.69 -1.79 20.69
C ALA A 348 -16.96 -0.94 20.95
N ALA A 349 -16.95 -0.13 22.01
CA ALA A 349 -18.05 0.78 22.30
C ALA A 349 -18.09 1.94 21.29
N GLU A 350 -16.94 2.55 21.02
CA GLU A 350 -16.81 3.60 19.99
C GLU A 350 -17.11 3.05 18.60
N ALA A 351 -16.63 1.83 18.28
CA ALA A 351 -16.93 1.16 17.02
C ALA A 351 -18.44 0.94 16.82
N LYS A 352 -19.14 0.50 17.88
CA LYS A 352 -20.60 0.37 17.88
C LYS A 352 -21.29 1.72 17.60
N ALA A 353 -20.86 2.77 18.26
CA ALA A 353 -21.40 4.12 18.07
C ALA A 353 -21.17 4.62 16.63
N ALA A 354 -19.95 4.44 16.11
CA ALA A 354 -19.61 4.83 14.74
C ALA A 354 -20.41 4.06 13.67
N VAL A 355 -20.62 2.74 13.87
CA VAL A 355 -21.45 1.93 12.98
C VAL A 355 -22.89 2.45 12.96
N ARG A 356 -23.46 2.79 14.11
CA ARG A 356 -24.82 3.35 14.22
C ARG A 356 -24.94 4.74 13.59
N GLU A 357 -23.93 5.57 13.78
CA GLU A 357 -23.86 6.88 13.11
C GLU A 357 -23.89 6.72 11.59
N VAL A 358 -23.09 5.79 11.03
CA VAL A 358 -23.09 5.51 9.59
C VAL A 358 -24.46 5.00 9.12
N LEU A 359 -25.12 4.13 9.89
CA LEU A 359 -26.45 3.63 9.54
C LEU A 359 -27.49 4.76 9.48
N HIS A 360 -27.41 5.69 10.43
CA HIS A 360 -28.39 6.78 10.58
C HIS A 360 -28.12 7.94 9.61
N ASP A 361 -26.87 8.40 9.50
CA ASP A 361 -26.50 9.63 8.79
C ASP A 361 -25.54 9.39 7.63
N TRP A 362 -25.80 8.30 6.89
CA TRP A 362 -24.93 7.89 5.80
C TRP A 362 -24.76 8.96 4.73
N SER A 363 -25.80 9.73 4.40
CA SER A 363 -25.76 10.71 3.30
C SER A 363 -24.72 11.81 3.58
N ARG A 364 -24.73 12.39 4.78
CA ARG A 364 -23.74 13.38 5.19
C ARG A 364 -22.34 12.79 5.18
N LEU A 365 -22.16 11.61 5.79
CA LEU A 365 -20.87 10.95 5.87
C LEU A 365 -20.33 10.54 4.51
N SER A 366 -21.21 10.16 3.57
CA SER A 366 -20.84 9.85 2.18
C SER A 366 -20.32 11.08 1.44
N THR A 367 -20.92 12.25 1.64
CA THR A 367 -20.45 13.52 1.08
C THR A 367 -19.08 13.88 1.64
N GLN A 368 -18.92 13.86 2.96
CA GLN A 368 -17.64 14.12 3.64
C GLN A 368 -16.54 13.16 3.18
N ALA A 369 -16.86 11.87 3.00
CA ALA A 369 -15.92 10.88 2.50
C ALA A 369 -15.42 11.23 1.09
N TRP A 370 -16.32 11.61 0.20
CA TRP A 370 -15.95 12.02 -1.16
C TRP A 370 -15.11 13.30 -1.19
N GLU A 371 -15.50 14.33 -0.45
CA GLU A 371 -14.76 15.61 -0.35
C GLU A 371 -13.35 15.36 0.16
N CYS A 372 -13.21 14.58 1.23
CA CYS A 372 -11.91 14.17 1.76
C CYS A 372 -11.07 13.40 0.72
N ALA A 373 -11.69 12.51 -0.05
CA ALA A 373 -10.98 11.76 -1.09
C ALA A 373 -10.46 12.67 -2.20
N VAL A 374 -11.27 13.63 -2.65
CA VAL A 374 -10.88 14.60 -3.70
C VAL A 374 -9.76 15.50 -3.22
N GLU A 375 -9.84 15.99 -2.00
CA GLU A 375 -8.87 16.96 -1.48
C GLU A 375 -7.53 16.32 -1.11
N PHE A 376 -7.55 15.17 -0.44
CA PHE A 376 -6.35 14.57 0.16
C PHE A 376 -5.81 13.37 -0.60
N PHE A 377 -6.66 12.55 -1.23
CA PHE A 377 -6.27 11.27 -1.80
C PHE A 377 -6.29 11.21 -3.32
N ASP A 378 -6.79 12.26 -4.01
CA ASP A 378 -6.81 12.25 -5.49
C ASP A 378 -5.42 12.09 -6.08
N SER A 379 -5.28 11.14 -7.00
CA SER A 379 -3.99 10.75 -7.57
C SER A 379 -3.30 11.88 -8.33
N VAL A 380 -4.04 12.75 -9.02
CA VAL A 380 -3.47 13.88 -9.78
C VAL A 380 -2.96 14.95 -8.82
N GLN A 381 -3.76 15.28 -7.80
CA GLN A 381 -3.37 16.30 -6.81
C GLN A 381 -2.16 15.84 -5.99
N ASN A 382 -2.14 14.58 -5.54
CA ASN A 382 -1.01 14.06 -4.78
C ASN A 382 0.26 14.00 -5.61
N VAL A 383 0.21 13.49 -6.84
CA VAL A 383 1.38 13.46 -7.71
C VAL A 383 1.93 14.87 -7.94
N ARG A 384 1.07 15.89 -8.13
CA ARG A 384 1.52 17.29 -8.22
C ARG A 384 2.24 17.76 -6.96
N ARG A 385 1.64 17.54 -5.78
CA ARG A 385 2.23 17.93 -4.48
C ARG A 385 3.60 17.28 -4.24
N ILE A 386 3.72 15.99 -4.56
CA ILE A 386 4.91 15.20 -4.31
C ILE A 386 6.05 15.58 -5.26
N LEU A 387 5.73 15.77 -6.54
CA LEU A 387 6.73 16.11 -7.58
C LEU A 387 7.03 17.61 -7.64
N ALA A 388 6.33 18.44 -6.85
CA ALA A 388 6.50 19.90 -6.78
C ALA A 388 6.41 20.59 -8.15
N PHE A 389 5.36 20.26 -8.93
CA PHE A 389 5.00 20.96 -10.16
C PHE A 389 4.02 22.09 -9.91
#